data_75b1ef9aec80a43bb226ed9a08a4ec07
#
_entry.id   75b1ef9aec80a43bb226ed9a08a4ec07
#
_cell.length_a   1.000
_cell.length_b   1.000
_cell.length_c   1.000
_cell.angle_alpha   90.00
_cell.angle_beta   90.00
_cell.angle_gamma   90.00
#
_symmetry.space_group_name_H-M   'P 1'
#
loop_
_entity.id
_entity.type
_entity.pdbx_description
1 polymer ?
#
loop_
_entity_poly.entity_id
_entity_poly.type
_entity_poly.pdbx_seq_one_letter_code
_entity_poly.pdbx_strand_id
1 'polypeptide(L)'
;VERVVLTSSVAAIAYGHGGAHSGPYTAADWTDLDGPGINAYTESKTRAEREAWALMAAAGRTGDLVTINPGVIFGPLLDDDPGTSVELLKRLLDGALPAAARIALIVVDVRDVAAAHVAAMTTPAAGGQRIPMGNGSFSLLQMARILAEALPERAAKMPRYEVPDWMVRLVGLVDRDIRGIEGELGVVKRLDGGAGAALLGRPLIAAEEAIVASARSLVARGLA
;
A
#
# COMPACT_ATOMS: atom_id res chain seq x y z
N VAL A 1 -3.80 23.87 -17.54
CA VAL A 1 -4.21 22.87 -16.52
C VAL A 1 -4.46 23.59 -15.21
N GLU A 2 -5.65 23.45 -14.64
CA GLU A 2 -6.05 24.13 -13.40
C GLU A 2 -5.67 23.33 -12.16
N ARG A 3 -5.71 22.01 -12.24
CA ARG A 3 -5.39 21.09 -11.13
C ARG A 3 -4.52 19.93 -11.61
N VAL A 4 -3.56 19.55 -10.80
CA VAL A 4 -2.72 18.34 -10.97
C VAL A 4 -3.04 17.39 -9.82
N VAL A 5 -3.40 16.16 -10.13
CA VAL A 5 -3.57 15.09 -9.14
C VAL A 5 -2.49 14.04 -9.41
N LEU A 6 -1.57 13.89 -8.47
CA LEU A 6 -0.44 12.98 -8.58
C LEU A 6 -0.71 11.70 -7.78
N THR A 7 -0.63 10.54 -8.41
CA THR A 7 -0.60 9.26 -7.72
C THR A 7 0.79 9.03 -7.13
N SER A 8 0.95 9.36 -5.86
CA SER A 8 2.14 9.05 -5.07
C SER A 8 1.99 7.68 -4.38
N SER A 9 2.42 7.55 -3.13
CA SER A 9 2.34 6.31 -2.34
C SER A 9 2.57 6.59 -0.86
N VAL A 10 2.10 5.72 0.02
CA VAL A 10 2.56 5.67 1.42
C VAL A 10 4.09 5.44 1.51
N ALA A 11 4.71 4.97 0.42
CA ALA A 11 6.16 4.87 0.31
C ALA A 11 6.87 6.23 0.43
N ALA A 12 6.18 7.34 0.16
CA ALA A 12 6.69 8.69 0.38
C ALA A 12 6.42 9.23 1.80
N ILE A 13 5.75 8.45 2.66
CA ILE A 13 5.31 8.87 3.99
C ILE A 13 5.94 8.04 5.10
N ALA A 14 5.92 6.71 5.01
CA ALA A 14 5.96 5.82 6.17
C ALA A 14 7.20 4.91 6.26
N TYR A 15 8.30 5.22 5.57
CA TYR A 15 9.48 4.35 5.52
C TYR A 15 10.73 5.04 6.09
N GLY A 16 11.75 4.25 6.44
CA GLY A 16 13.03 4.73 6.93
C GLY A 16 13.10 5.10 8.41
N HIS A 17 12.00 4.97 9.16
CA HIS A 17 11.95 5.43 10.55
C HIS A 17 12.46 4.39 11.59
N GLY A 18 12.83 3.19 11.18
CA GLY A 18 13.44 2.18 12.05
C GLY A 18 12.65 1.80 13.32
N GLY A 19 11.32 1.97 13.31
CA GLY A 19 10.48 1.76 14.49
C GLY A 19 10.48 2.93 15.50
N ALA A 20 11.19 4.02 15.23
CA ALA A 20 11.23 5.19 16.09
C ALA A 20 9.96 6.08 15.99
N HIS A 21 9.15 5.90 14.95
CA HIS A 21 7.92 6.67 14.76
C HIS A 21 6.84 6.23 15.75
N SER A 22 6.30 7.17 16.51
CA SER A 22 5.21 6.93 17.46
C SER A 22 3.88 7.42 16.88
N GLY A 23 2.85 6.55 16.90
CA GLY A 23 1.52 6.88 16.41
C GLY A 23 1.27 6.51 14.94
N PRO A 24 0.13 6.92 14.38
CA PRO A 24 -0.15 6.74 12.96
C PRO A 24 0.62 7.76 12.11
N TYR A 25 1.07 7.34 10.94
CA TYR A 25 1.60 8.24 9.92
C TYR A 25 0.49 9.11 9.33
N THR A 26 0.82 10.35 9.02
CA THR A 26 -0.11 11.39 8.55
C THR A 26 0.38 12.03 7.24
N ALA A 27 -0.37 12.98 6.72
CA ALA A 27 0.03 13.80 5.58
C ALA A 27 1.29 14.67 5.84
N ALA A 28 1.63 14.94 7.12
CA ALA A 28 2.80 15.74 7.48
C ALA A 28 4.11 14.95 7.43
N ASP A 29 4.01 13.63 7.50
CA ASP A 29 5.19 12.77 7.57
C ASP A 29 5.81 12.55 6.19
N TRP A 30 7.13 12.36 6.19
CA TRP A 30 7.91 12.01 5.01
C TRP A 30 8.80 10.81 5.31
N THR A 31 8.91 9.93 4.34
CA THR A 31 9.91 8.86 4.37
C THR A 31 11.31 9.43 4.59
N ASP A 32 12.03 8.87 5.56
CA ASP A 32 13.44 9.17 5.80
C ASP A 32 14.30 8.35 4.85
N LEU A 33 14.87 9.01 3.84
CA LEU A 33 15.68 8.35 2.81
C LEU A 33 17.03 7.85 3.31
N ASP A 34 17.50 8.34 4.46
CA ASP A 34 18.75 7.94 5.09
C ASP A 34 18.55 6.82 6.12
N GLY A 35 17.28 6.48 6.37
CA GLY A 35 16.90 5.46 7.36
C GLY A 35 16.96 4.02 6.84
N PRO A 36 16.73 3.05 7.73
CA PRO A 36 16.80 1.64 7.37
C PRO A 36 15.63 1.19 6.48
N GLY A 37 15.86 0.18 5.64
CA GLY A 37 14.83 -0.45 4.82
C GLY A 37 14.39 0.36 3.59
N ILE A 38 15.15 1.39 3.22
CA ILE A 38 14.91 2.14 1.99
C ILE A 38 15.35 1.30 0.79
N ASN A 39 14.47 1.21 -0.19
CA ASN A 39 14.73 0.55 -1.46
C ASN A 39 14.48 1.52 -2.63
N ALA A 40 14.84 1.11 -3.86
CA ALA A 40 14.72 1.96 -5.04
C ALA A 40 13.28 2.45 -5.28
N TYR A 41 12.26 1.67 -4.92
CA TYR A 41 10.86 2.09 -5.07
C TYR A 41 10.49 3.20 -4.08
N THR A 42 10.80 3.02 -2.78
CA THR A 42 10.51 4.02 -1.75
C THR A 42 11.27 5.31 -2.01
N GLU A 43 12.54 5.23 -2.41
CA GLU A 43 13.34 6.38 -2.80
C GLU A 43 12.71 7.10 -4.01
N SER A 44 12.39 6.37 -5.08
CA SER A 44 11.77 6.92 -6.30
C SER A 44 10.47 7.67 -6.00
N LYS A 45 9.55 7.06 -5.23
CA LYS A 45 8.26 7.68 -4.89
C LYS A 45 8.43 8.92 -4.02
N THR A 46 9.34 8.87 -3.04
CA THR A 46 9.63 10.02 -2.17
C THR A 46 10.22 11.19 -2.94
N ARG A 47 11.23 10.92 -3.78
CA ARG A 47 11.87 11.97 -4.60
C ARG A 47 10.90 12.55 -5.62
N ALA A 48 10.11 11.72 -6.30
CA ALA A 48 9.13 12.18 -7.29
C ALA A 48 8.06 13.08 -6.66
N GLU A 49 7.57 12.75 -5.48
CA GLU A 49 6.57 13.58 -4.79
C GLU A 49 7.20 14.90 -4.31
N ARG A 50 8.39 14.86 -3.69
CA ARG A 50 9.11 16.07 -3.26
C ARG A 50 9.38 17.01 -4.44
N GLU A 51 9.81 16.47 -5.57
CA GLU A 51 10.07 17.25 -6.78
C GLU A 51 8.79 17.88 -7.33
N ALA A 52 7.68 17.16 -7.36
CA ALA A 52 6.40 17.71 -7.78
C ALA A 52 5.98 18.91 -6.91
N TRP A 53 6.12 18.81 -5.58
CA TRP A 53 5.84 19.91 -4.67
C TRP A 53 6.80 21.09 -4.89
N ALA A 54 8.09 20.82 -5.10
CA ALA A 54 9.11 21.87 -5.35
C ALA A 54 8.83 22.63 -6.64
N LEU A 55 8.51 21.93 -7.73
CA LEU A 55 8.15 22.54 -9.02
C LEU A 55 6.90 23.41 -8.91
N MET A 56 5.86 22.93 -8.22
CA MET A 56 4.63 23.70 -8.04
C MET A 56 4.84 24.91 -7.12
N ALA A 57 5.69 24.79 -6.10
CA ALA A 57 6.07 25.91 -5.25
C ALA A 57 6.85 26.98 -6.03
N ALA A 58 7.83 26.58 -6.86
CA ALA A 58 8.59 27.49 -7.70
C ALA A 58 7.71 28.24 -8.72
N ALA A 59 6.62 27.60 -9.17
CA ALA A 59 5.63 28.19 -10.05
C ALA A 59 4.57 29.06 -9.33
N GLY A 60 4.60 29.15 -7.99
CA GLY A 60 3.56 29.83 -7.19
C GLY A 60 2.20 29.12 -7.23
N ARG A 61 2.18 27.82 -7.53
CA ARG A 61 0.98 27.03 -7.80
C ARG A 61 0.78 25.83 -6.86
N THR A 62 1.33 25.89 -5.65
CA THR A 62 1.22 24.79 -4.66
C THR A 62 -0.23 24.38 -4.42
N GLY A 63 -1.18 25.33 -4.41
CA GLY A 63 -2.60 25.08 -4.27
C GLY A 63 -3.25 24.29 -5.42
N ASP A 64 -2.56 24.14 -6.55
CA ASP A 64 -3.07 23.40 -7.71
C ASP A 64 -2.61 21.94 -7.72
N LEU A 65 -1.74 21.52 -6.80
CA LEU A 65 -1.31 20.13 -6.65
C LEU A 65 -2.08 19.43 -5.54
N VAL A 66 -2.48 18.20 -5.81
CA VAL A 66 -2.96 17.23 -4.81
C VAL A 66 -2.16 15.95 -4.99
N THR A 67 -1.64 15.37 -3.92
CA THR A 67 -1.06 14.04 -4.00
C THR A 67 -1.97 13.02 -3.31
N ILE A 68 -2.27 11.93 -3.99
CA ILE A 68 -2.93 10.77 -3.41
C ILE A 68 -1.84 9.76 -3.04
N ASN A 69 -1.77 9.37 -1.77
CA ASN A 69 -0.74 8.51 -1.22
C ASN A 69 -1.34 7.17 -0.77
N PRO A 70 -1.67 6.26 -1.70
CA PRO A 70 -2.28 4.99 -1.35
C PRO A 70 -1.28 4.03 -0.71
N GLY A 71 -1.80 3.16 0.18
CA GLY A 71 -1.17 1.92 0.57
C GLY A 71 -1.13 0.91 -0.57
N VAL A 72 -0.99 -0.37 -0.22
CA VAL A 72 -1.14 -1.46 -1.19
C VAL A 72 -2.59 -1.49 -1.66
N ILE A 73 -2.78 -1.38 -2.97
CA ILE A 73 -4.10 -1.28 -3.57
C ILE A 73 -4.62 -2.67 -3.91
N PHE A 74 -5.77 -3.02 -3.32
CA PHE A 74 -6.55 -4.21 -3.63
C PHE A 74 -7.95 -3.81 -4.10
N GLY A 75 -8.71 -4.77 -4.61
CA GLY A 75 -10.08 -4.57 -5.08
C GLY A 75 -10.37 -5.34 -6.36
N PRO A 76 -11.55 -5.16 -6.97
CA PRO A 76 -11.90 -5.85 -8.20
C PRO A 76 -10.94 -5.51 -9.36
N LEU A 77 -10.50 -6.53 -10.11
CA LEU A 77 -9.66 -6.35 -11.29
C LEU A 77 -10.52 -5.93 -12.49
N LEU A 78 -10.02 -5.00 -13.27
CA LEU A 78 -10.68 -4.56 -14.52
C LEU A 78 -10.19 -5.35 -15.75
N ASP A 79 -8.96 -5.85 -15.71
CA ASP A 79 -8.31 -6.62 -16.78
C ASP A 79 -7.54 -7.82 -16.22
N ASP A 80 -6.79 -8.51 -17.07
CA ASP A 80 -6.05 -9.72 -16.71
C ASP A 80 -4.60 -9.44 -16.28
N ASP A 81 -4.17 -8.17 -16.21
CA ASP A 81 -2.91 -7.76 -15.58
C ASP A 81 -3.14 -7.41 -14.11
N PRO A 82 -2.80 -8.28 -13.16
CA PRO A 82 -3.08 -8.04 -11.75
C PRO A 82 -2.24 -6.91 -11.16
N GLY A 83 -1.17 -6.50 -11.82
CA GLY A 83 -0.20 -5.57 -11.25
C GLY A 83 0.52 -6.13 -10.00
N THR A 84 1.54 -5.41 -9.54
CA THR A 84 2.44 -5.88 -8.47
C THR A 84 1.74 -6.17 -7.14
N SER A 85 0.74 -5.36 -6.76
CA SER A 85 0.05 -5.51 -5.47
C SER A 85 -0.79 -6.80 -5.44
N VAL A 86 -1.56 -7.04 -6.47
CA VAL A 86 -2.48 -8.19 -6.54
C VAL A 86 -1.72 -9.49 -6.81
N GLU A 87 -0.53 -9.43 -7.43
CA GLU A 87 0.36 -10.59 -7.58
C GLU A 87 0.72 -11.23 -6.25
N LEU A 88 0.82 -10.43 -5.17
CA LEU A 88 1.02 -10.96 -3.82
C LEU A 88 -0.15 -11.87 -3.38
N LEU A 89 -1.39 -11.46 -3.62
CA LEU A 89 -2.56 -12.29 -3.31
C LEU A 89 -2.64 -13.53 -4.21
N LYS A 90 -2.27 -13.39 -5.49
CA LYS A 90 -2.16 -14.52 -6.41
C LYS A 90 -1.19 -15.56 -5.87
N ARG A 91 0.00 -15.16 -5.42
CA ARG A 91 1.00 -16.07 -4.82
C ARG A 91 0.48 -16.78 -3.57
N LEU A 92 -0.34 -16.12 -2.75
CA LEU A 92 -1.02 -16.75 -1.61
C LEU A 92 -2.02 -17.80 -2.10
N LEU A 93 -2.88 -17.48 -3.08
CA LEU A 93 -3.90 -18.35 -3.63
C LEU A 93 -3.32 -19.59 -4.34
N ASP A 94 -2.19 -19.44 -5.02
CA ASP A 94 -1.50 -20.52 -5.74
C ASP A 94 -0.67 -21.42 -4.82
N GLY A 95 -0.47 -21.02 -3.54
CA GLY A 95 0.36 -21.76 -2.59
C GLY A 95 1.87 -21.56 -2.82
N ALA A 96 2.26 -20.52 -3.54
CA ALA A 96 3.66 -20.19 -3.79
C ALA A 96 4.40 -19.70 -2.53
N LEU A 97 3.64 -19.38 -1.47
CA LEU A 97 4.17 -18.93 -0.18
C LEU A 97 3.84 -19.99 0.89
N PRO A 98 4.75 -20.95 1.16
CA PRO A 98 4.50 -22.03 2.13
C PRO A 98 4.42 -21.53 3.57
N ALA A 99 5.00 -20.37 3.84
CA ALA A 99 4.94 -19.68 5.13
C ALA A 99 5.00 -18.17 4.91
N ALA A 100 4.49 -17.39 5.86
CA ALA A 100 4.43 -15.94 5.78
C ALA A 100 5.65 -15.28 6.41
N ALA A 101 6.28 -14.31 5.74
CA ALA A 101 7.20 -13.40 6.39
C ALA A 101 6.42 -12.44 7.31
N ARG A 102 7.02 -12.00 8.41
CA ARG A 102 6.42 -11.05 9.36
C ARG A 102 6.46 -9.62 8.83
N ILE A 103 5.79 -9.38 7.71
CA ILE A 103 5.60 -8.04 7.14
C ILE A 103 4.12 -7.67 7.20
N ALA A 104 3.84 -6.39 7.45
CA ALA A 104 2.49 -5.84 7.44
C ALA A 104 2.40 -4.71 6.42
N LEU A 105 1.30 -4.70 5.67
CA LEU A 105 1.05 -3.76 4.59
C LEU A 105 -0.19 -2.93 4.89
N ILE A 106 -0.09 -1.62 4.68
CA ILE A 106 -1.24 -0.71 4.71
C ILE A 106 -2.07 -0.98 3.45
N VAL A 107 -3.35 -1.28 3.62
CA VAL A 107 -4.25 -1.68 2.53
C VAL A 107 -5.27 -0.58 2.24
N VAL A 108 -5.61 -0.42 0.96
CA VAL A 108 -6.69 0.46 0.49
C VAL A 108 -7.42 -0.19 -0.68
N ASP A 109 -8.71 0.11 -0.82
CA ASP A 109 -9.52 -0.35 -1.93
C ASP A 109 -9.30 0.52 -3.18
N VAL A 110 -9.16 -0.11 -4.35
CA VAL A 110 -8.96 0.56 -5.64
C VAL A 110 -10.11 1.51 -5.98
N ARG A 111 -11.34 1.16 -5.57
CA ARG A 111 -12.53 2.00 -5.80
C ARG A 111 -12.46 3.30 -5.00
N ASP A 112 -11.91 3.28 -3.80
CA ASP A 112 -11.67 4.49 -2.99
C ASP A 112 -10.55 5.33 -3.59
N VAL A 113 -9.48 4.70 -4.05
CA VAL A 113 -8.36 5.41 -4.70
C VAL A 113 -8.85 6.11 -5.97
N ALA A 114 -9.61 5.41 -6.82
CA ALA A 114 -10.18 5.99 -8.03
C ALA A 114 -11.15 7.15 -7.72
N ALA A 115 -12.05 6.96 -6.76
CA ALA A 115 -12.98 8.00 -6.32
C ALA A 115 -12.23 9.22 -5.75
N ALA A 116 -11.14 9.00 -4.99
CA ALA A 116 -10.33 10.08 -4.44
C ALA A 116 -9.62 10.90 -5.54
N HIS A 117 -9.15 10.27 -6.63
CA HIS A 117 -8.60 10.99 -7.77
C HIS A 117 -9.64 11.90 -8.42
N VAL A 118 -10.85 11.39 -8.65
CA VAL A 118 -11.95 12.20 -9.21
C VAL A 118 -12.34 13.33 -8.26
N ALA A 119 -12.51 13.05 -6.98
CA ALA A 119 -12.86 14.08 -5.98
C ALA A 119 -11.76 15.14 -5.86
N ALA A 120 -10.48 14.76 -5.91
CA ALA A 120 -9.35 15.68 -5.84
C ALA A 120 -9.29 16.66 -7.02
N MET A 121 -9.80 16.28 -8.18
CA MET A 121 -9.87 17.18 -9.35
C MET A 121 -10.88 18.32 -9.16
N THR A 122 -11.98 18.06 -8.45
CA THR A 122 -13.14 18.96 -8.41
C THR A 122 -13.37 19.62 -7.05
N THR A 123 -12.83 19.06 -5.95
CA THR A 123 -13.00 19.62 -4.60
C THR A 123 -12.02 20.77 -4.38
N PRO A 124 -12.48 22.03 -4.21
CA PRO A 124 -11.58 23.17 -4.02
C PRO A 124 -10.65 23.01 -2.82
N ALA A 125 -11.18 22.49 -1.70
CA ALA A 125 -10.44 22.30 -0.46
C ALA A 125 -9.35 21.22 -0.53
N ALA A 126 -9.32 20.40 -1.58
CA ALA A 126 -8.26 19.39 -1.76
C ALA A 126 -6.93 20.00 -2.23
N GLY A 127 -6.98 21.20 -2.82
CA GLY A 127 -5.79 21.87 -3.36
C GLY A 127 -4.70 22.10 -2.32
N GLY A 128 -3.46 21.78 -2.67
CA GLY A 128 -2.31 21.92 -1.78
C GLY A 128 -2.19 20.81 -0.72
N GLN A 129 -2.95 19.72 -0.85
CA GLN A 129 -2.98 18.66 0.16
C GLN A 129 -2.30 17.38 -0.31
N ARG A 130 -1.70 16.68 0.66
CA ARG A 130 -1.32 15.27 0.58
C ARG A 130 -2.46 14.45 1.21
N ILE A 131 -2.91 13.42 0.51
CA ILE A 131 -4.06 12.59 0.92
C ILE A 131 -3.62 11.15 1.13
N PRO A 132 -3.18 10.78 2.35
CA PRO A 132 -2.91 9.40 2.70
C PRO A 132 -4.17 8.54 2.58
N MET A 133 -4.06 7.38 1.92
CA MET A 133 -5.17 6.48 1.68
C MET A 133 -4.83 5.08 2.20
N GLY A 134 -5.48 4.67 3.28
CA GLY A 134 -5.32 3.34 3.87
C GLY A 134 -6.38 3.07 4.91
N ASN A 135 -6.85 1.82 4.97
CA ASN A 135 -7.86 1.37 5.92
C ASN A 135 -7.41 0.11 6.65
N GLY A 136 -6.36 0.26 7.44
CA GLY A 136 -5.76 -0.81 8.24
C GLY A 136 -4.44 -1.34 7.69
N SER A 137 -3.73 -2.04 8.56
CA SER A 137 -2.48 -2.75 8.26
C SER A 137 -2.67 -4.23 8.52
N PHE A 138 -2.32 -5.07 7.55
CA PHE A 138 -2.52 -6.51 7.59
C PHE A 138 -1.20 -7.23 7.35
N SER A 139 -0.86 -8.19 8.22
CA SER A 139 0.25 -9.11 7.96
C SER A 139 -0.11 -10.08 6.83
N LEU A 140 0.91 -10.66 6.19
CA LEU A 140 0.69 -11.70 5.19
C LEU A 140 -0.12 -12.88 5.75
N LEU A 141 0.11 -13.25 7.02
CA LEU A 141 -0.64 -14.32 7.67
C LEU A 141 -2.10 -13.93 7.93
N GLN A 142 -2.38 -12.66 8.29
CA GLN A 142 -3.76 -12.17 8.42
C GLN A 142 -4.47 -12.19 7.07
N MET A 143 -3.81 -11.70 5.99
CA MET A 143 -4.37 -11.78 4.63
C MET A 143 -4.69 -13.23 4.23
N ALA A 144 -3.76 -14.17 4.50
CA ALA A 144 -3.98 -15.58 4.21
C ALA A 144 -5.18 -16.16 4.96
N ARG A 145 -5.40 -15.78 6.23
CA ARG A 145 -6.56 -16.21 7.02
C ARG A 145 -7.87 -15.65 6.43
N ILE A 146 -7.91 -14.36 6.11
CA ILE A 146 -9.07 -13.72 5.45
C ILE A 146 -9.41 -14.45 4.14
N LEU A 147 -8.39 -14.77 3.34
CA LEU A 147 -8.58 -15.48 2.08
C LEU A 147 -9.03 -16.93 2.29
N ALA A 148 -8.50 -17.64 3.30
CA ALA A 148 -8.88 -19.00 3.61
C ALA A 148 -10.35 -19.10 4.08
N GLU A 149 -10.85 -18.09 4.78
CA GLU A 149 -12.27 -17.99 5.19
C GLU A 149 -13.17 -17.66 3.99
N ALA A 150 -12.73 -16.75 3.11
CA ALA A 150 -13.52 -16.29 1.96
C ALA A 150 -13.53 -17.27 0.76
N LEU A 151 -12.50 -18.14 0.66
CA LEU A 151 -12.26 -19.13 -0.41
C LEU A 151 -11.81 -20.46 0.22
N PRO A 152 -12.72 -21.20 0.89
CA PRO A 152 -12.35 -22.41 1.62
C PRO A 152 -11.69 -23.50 0.74
N GLU A 153 -12.03 -23.56 -0.54
CA GLU A 153 -11.45 -24.47 -1.53
C GLU A 153 -9.96 -24.22 -1.78
N ARG A 154 -9.46 -23.04 -1.46
CA ARG A 154 -8.05 -22.64 -1.57
C ARG A 154 -7.30 -22.68 -0.22
N ALA A 155 -8.02 -22.84 0.90
CA ALA A 155 -7.46 -22.73 2.26
C ALA A 155 -6.27 -23.65 2.53
N ALA A 156 -6.25 -24.83 1.87
CA ALA A 156 -5.15 -25.79 2.03
C ALA A 156 -3.80 -25.28 1.48
N LYS A 157 -3.82 -24.35 0.53
CA LYS A 157 -2.63 -23.75 -0.09
C LYS A 157 -2.07 -22.56 0.70
N MET A 158 -2.87 -21.96 1.59
CA MET A 158 -2.48 -20.75 2.32
C MET A 158 -1.46 -21.04 3.42
N PRO A 159 -0.50 -20.11 3.65
CA PRO A 159 0.40 -20.21 4.78
C PRO A 159 -0.37 -20.18 6.11
N ARG A 160 0.03 -21.04 7.05
CA ARG A 160 -0.61 -21.19 8.37
C ARG A 160 0.22 -20.64 9.52
N TYR A 161 1.49 -20.30 9.27
CA TYR A 161 2.44 -19.81 10.26
C TYR A 161 3.38 -18.78 9.65
N GLU A 162 4.01 -18.01 10.52
CA GLU A 162 5.05 -17.08 10.14
C GLU A 162 6.43 -17.73 10.27
N VAL A 163 7.32 -17.42 9.33
CA VAL A 163 8.72 -17.80 9.44
C VAL A 163 9.46 -16.85 10.38
N PRO A 164 10.41 -17.36 11.19
CA PRO A 164 11.30 -16.52 11.98
C PRO A 164 12.13 -15.57 11.09
N ASP A 165 12.35 -14.34 11.54
CA ASP A 165 13.04 -13.31 10.77
C ASP A 165 14.46 -13.73 10.34
N TRP A 166 15.17 -14.51 11.17
CA TRP A 166 16.50 -14.98 10.81
C TRP A 166 16.50 -15.87 9.56
N MET A 167 15.43 -16.65 9.33
CA MET A 167 15.29 -17.45 8.11
C MET A 167 15.08 -16.57 6.89
N VAL A 168 14.25 -15.53 7.02
CA VAL A 168 14.02 -14.56 5.94
C VAL A 168 15.35 -13.88 5.58
N ARG A 169 16.11 -13.42 6.57
CA ARG A 169 17.43 -12.82 6.36
C ARG A 169 18.43 -13.77 5.70
N LEU A 170 18.41 -15.05 6.07
CA LEU A 170 19.29 -16.06 5.45
C LEU A 170 18.97 -16.23 3.95
N VAL A 171 17.69 -16.29 3.59
CA VAL A 171 17.25 -16.33 2.18
C VAL A 171 17.60 -15.04 1.46
N GLY A 172 17.48 -13.89 2.10
CA GLY A 172 17.85 -12.57 1.57
C GLY A 172 19.34 -12.44 1.19
N LEU A 173 20.22 -13.33 1.67
CA LEU A 173 21.63 -13.36 1.21
C LEU A 173 21.76 -13.73 -0.29
N VAL A 174 20.84 -14.55 -0.80
CA VAL A 174 20.86 -15.06 -2.18
C VAL A 174 19.73 -14.50 -3.04
N ASP A 175 18.64 -14.05 -2.42
CA ASP A 175 17.46 -13.48 -3.09
C ASP A 175 17.34 -11.99 -2.82
N ARG A 176 17.45 -11.17 -3.88
CA ARG A 176 17.41 -9.70 -3.79
C ARG A 176 16.03 -9.16 -3.40
N ASP A 177 14.97 -9.84 -3.82
CA ASP A 177 13.59 -9.41 -3.51
C ASP A 177 13.31 -9.63 -2.02
N ILE A 178 13.74 -10.76 -1.48
CA ILE A 178 13.66 -11.07 -0.05
C ILE A 178 14.54 -10.11 0.78
N ARG A 179 15.71 -9.76 0.31
CA ARG A 179 16.56 -8.75 0.95
C ARG A 179 15.88 -7.39 1.02
N GLY A 180 15.11 -7.03 -0.01
CA GLY A 180 14.38 -5.76 -0.07
C GLY A 180 13.31 -5.58 1.02
N ILE A 181 12.84 -6.68 1.63
CA ILE A 181 11.83 -6.64 2.70
C ILE A 181 12.40 -6.78 4.11
N GLU A 182 13.70 -6.98 4.28
CA GLU A 182 14.32 -7.23 5.60
C GLU A 182 14.10 -6.08 6.59
N GLY A 183 14.11 -4.83 6.11
CA GLY A 183 13.86 -3.65 6.92
C GLY A 183 12.40 -3.51 7.40
N GLU A 184 11.49 -4.29 6.82
CA GLU A 184 10.06 -4.29 7.15
C GLU A 184 9.67 -5.43 8.11
N LEU A 185 10.60 -6.36 8.41
CA LEU A 185 10.31 -7.50 9.27
C LEU A 185 9.93 -7.08 10.68
N GLY A 186 8.74 -7.49 11.11
CA GLY A 186 8.20 -7.18 12.42
C GLY A 186 7.68 -5.74 12.59
N VAL A 187 7.75 -4.91 11.56
CA VAL A 187 7.27 -3.53 11.60
C VAL A 187 5.80 -3.48 11.19
N VAL A 188 4.96 -2.90 12.04
CA VAL A 188 3.54 -2.63 11.74
C VAL A 188 3.34 -1.12 11.66
N LYS A 189 3.15 -0.61 10.45
CA LYS A 189 2.87 0.80 10.22
C LYS A 189 1.36 1.06 10.32
N ARG A 190 0.99 2.12 11.00
CA ARG A 190 -0.39 2.61 11.01
C ARG A 190 -0.47 3.91 10.23
N LEU A 191 -1.52 4.09 9.44
CA LEU A 191 -1.75 5.29 8.65
C LEU A 191 -3.05 5.96 9.14
N ASP A 192 -3.04 7.27 9.25
CA ASP A 192 -4.26 8.05 9.39
C ASP A 192 -4.89 8.25 7.99
N GLY A 193 -5.92 7.47 7.72
CA GLY A 193 -6.71 7.56 6.47
C GLY A 193 -7.83 8.61 6.53
N GLY A 194 -7.90 9.40 7.58
CA GLY A 194 -8.98 10.38 7.80
C GLY A 194 -9.09 11.40 6.67
N ALA A 195 -7.98 11.86 6.10
CA ALA A 195 -7.98 12.78 4.96
C ALA A 195 -8.68 12.18 3.72
N GLY A 196 -8.43 10.90 3.43
CA GLY A 196 -9.12 10.19 2.34
C GLY A 196 -10.61 10.07 2.57
N ALA A 197 -11.02 9.67 3.78
CA ALA A 197 -12.43 9.57 4.15
C ALA A 197 -13.14 10.93 4.09
N ALA A 198 -12.48 11.99 4.56
CA ALA A 198 -13.02 13.36 4.50
C ALA A 198 -13.18 13.85 3.05
N LEU A 199 -12.19 13.59 2.18
CA LEU A 199 -12.28 13.94 0.76
C LEU A 199 -13.45 13.24 0.07
N LEU A 200 -13.72 11.97 0.43
CA LEU A 200 -14.82 11.18 -0.15
C LEU A 200 -16.18 11.45 0.51
N GLY A 201 -16.21 12.13 1.66
CA GLY A 201 -17.44 12.35 2.43
C GLY A 201 -18.06 11.07 3.00
N ARG A 202 -17.27 9.97 3.09
CA ARG A 202 -17.68 8.67 3.62
C ARG A 202 -16.48 7.88 4.15
N PRO A 203 -16.71 6.87 5.01
CA PRO A 203 -15.65 5.92 5.39
C PRO A 203 -15.04 5.22 4.16
N LEU A 204 -13.76 4.88 4.25
CA LEU A 204 -13.11 4.03 3.26
C LEU A 204 -13.68 2.60 3.35
N ILE A 205 -13.70 1.91 2.21
CA ILE A 205 -14.10 0.49 2.13
C ILE A 205 -13.17 -0.34 3.03
N ALA A 206 -13.73 -1.32 3.72
CA ALA A 206 -12.97 -2.20 4.60
C ALA A 206 -11.85 -2.91 3.82
N ALA A 207 -10.66 -2.95 4.40
CA ALA A 207 -9.51 -3.56 3.74
C ALA A 207 -9.71 -5.06 3.50
N GLU A 208 -10.42 -5.74 4.39
CA GLU A 208 -10.81 -7.16 4.23
C GLU A 208 -11.69 -7.35 3.00
N GLU A 209 -12.62 -6.43 2.74
CA GLU A 209 -13.44 -6.45 1.53
C GLU A 209 -12.58 -6.29 0.27
N ALA A 210 -11.62 -5.36 0.30
CA ALA A 210 -10.71 -5.13 -0.82
C ALA A 210 -9.85 -6.38 -1.12
N ILE A 211 -9.29 -7.03 -0.08
CA ILE A 211 -8.50 -8.26 -0.20
C ILE A 211 -9.35 -9.37 -0.84
N VAL A 212 -10.56 -9.59 -0.32
CA VAL A 212 -11.47 -10.64 -0.81
C VAL A 212 -11.93 -10.36 -2.24
N ALA A 213 -12.24 -9.09 -2.56
CA ALA A 213 -12.67 -8.70 -3.90
C ALA A 213 -11.56 -8.96 -4.96
N SER A 214 -10.29 -8.64 -4.63
CA SER A 214 -9.16 -8.98 -5.50
C SER A 214 -9.06 -10.49 -5.73
N ALA A 215 -9.10 -11.27 -4.66
CA ALA A 215 -8.96 -12.73 -4.74
C ALA A 215 -10.08 -13.37 -5.57
N ARG A 216 -11.33 -12.95 -5.36
CA ARG A 216 -12.47 -13.40 -6.17
C ARG A 216 -12.33 -13.03 -7.63
N SER A 217 -11.82 -11.83 -7.93
CA SER A 217 -11.55 -11.42 -9.32
C SER A 217 -10.48 -12.29 -9.97
N LEU A 218 -9.38 -12.61 -9.26
CA LEU A 218 -8.34 -13.50 -9.75
C LEU A 218 -8.91 -14.89 -10.09
N VAL A 219 -9.70 -15.47 -9.20
CA VAL A 219 -10.32 -16.78 -9.42
C VAL A 219 -11.32 -16.73 -10.58
N ALA A 220 -12.21 -15.73 -10.62
CA ALA A 220 -13.22 -15.59 -11.65
C ALA A 220 -12.63 -15.41 -13.06
N ARG A 221 -11.41 -14.83 -13.15
CA ARG A 221 -10.66 -14.64 -14.40
C ARG A 221 -9.75 -15.82 -14.74
N GLY A 222 -9.66 -16.84 -13.88
CA GLY A 222 -8.76 -17.98 -14.08
C GLY A 222 -7.27 -17.63 -13.94
N LEU A 223 -6.94 -16.57 -13.22
CA LEU A 223 -5.57 -16.10 -13.00
C LEU A 223 -4.91 -16.73 -11.77
N ALA A 224 -5.71 -17.38 -10.90
CA ALA A 224 -5.24 -18.08 -9.71
C ALA A 224 -6.01 -19.37 -9.47
#